data_7a479c01464a7efa82f0f718ef087beb
#
_entry.id   7a479c01464a7efa82f0f718ef087beb
#
_cell.length_a   1.000
_cell.length_b   1.000
_cell.length_c   1.000
_cell.angle_alpha   90.00
_cell.angle_beta   90.00
_cell.angle_gamma   90.00
#
_symmetry.space_group_name_H-M   'P 1'
#
loop_
_entity.id
_entity.type
_entity.pdbx_description
1 polymer ?
#
loop_
_entity_poly.entity_id
_entity_poly.type
_entity_poly.pdbx_seq_one_letter_code
_entity_poly.pdbx_strand_id
1 'polypeptide(L)'
;NLCQKQMRHLSLTNLYLQFVVNIKIYLVSTVPNEIAQYDALVKLIKHFSWTWVGVLVSDNESGLKMSQMLQKEFALNGICFAFLEFIPYRDALDDTKKLQIVRSLSNSAINVIIAYGDRDYMLTLHLILYMFPISEKVWIISSQWDVASGFDLLFLRFDPFNGSLALTLHASSIPGFQEFLLNKTPNDFPNDIFIEAAWLELYLCLWKTNATDLKCTGTEQLQSQYEHFYRDISIYSYSIYNAVYTLSDALHYLQLQKSREQDFKNTKSKQKEIYK
;
A
#
# COMPACT_ATOMS: atom_id res chain seq x y z
N ASN A 1 20.50 -30.68 -2.20
CA ASN A 1 20.83 -29.57 -1.28
C ASN A 1 21.09 -28.24 -2.00
N LEU A 2 20.17 -27.86 -2.89
CA LEU A 2 20.16 -26.56 -3.57
C LEU A 2 20.00 -25.40 -2.58
N CYS A 3 19.22 -25.58 -1.54
CA CYS A 3 18.97 -24.56 -0.51
C CYS A 3 20.24 -24.22 0.31
N GLN A 4 21.05 -25.23 0.64
CA GLN A 4 22.35 -25.01 1.32
C GLN A 4 23.39 -24.33 0.43
N LYS A 5 23.31 -24.48 -0.89
CA LYS A 5 24.21 -23.83 -1.83
C LYS A 5 23.89 -22.33 -1.99
N GLN A 6 22.62 -21.96 -1.96
CA GLN A 6 22.18 -20.55 -1.95
C GLN A 6 22.63 -19.80 -0.67
N MET A 7 22.62 -20.47 0.49
CA MET A 7 23.04 -19.85 1.75
C MET A 7 24.53 -19.48 1.81
N ARG A 8 25.41 -20.15 1.04
CA ARG A 8 26.85 -19.84 1.03
C ARG A 8 27.24 -18.64 0.17
N HIS A 9 26.39 -18.23 -0.78
CA HIS A 9 26.66 -17.06 -1.64
C HIS A 9 26.28 -15.72 -0.99
N LEU A 10 25.50 -15.71 0.08
CA LEU A 10 24.98 -14.50 0.72
C LEU A 10 25.92 -13.86 1.75
N SER A 11 27.07 -14.48 2.03
CA SER A 11 28.01 -14.03 3.07
C SER A 11 28.90 -12.84 2.67
N LEU A 12 28.86 -12.35 1.45
CA LEU A 12 29.88 -11.40 0.93
C LEU A 12 29.36 -10.00 0.53
N THR A 13 28.08 -9.69 0.70
CA THR A 13 27.53 -8.39 0.27
C THR A 13 27.07 -7.46 1.39
N ASN A 14 27.42 -7.71 2.66
CA ASN A 14 26.97 -6.93 3.81
C ASN A 14 27.91 -5.77 4.18
N LEU A 15 28.38 -4.98 3.22
CA LEU A 15 29.27 -3.83 3.53
C LEU A 15 28.86 -2.54 2.81
N TYR A 16 27.60 -2.20 2.77
CA TYR A 16 27.19 -0.84 2.39
C TYR A 16 25.93 -0.39 3.15
N LEU A 17 26.06 0.78 3.76
CA LEU A 17 25.04 1.65 4.37
C LEU A 17 24.91 1.59 5.90
N GLN A 18 25.94 2.13 6.54
CA GLN A 18 25.78 2.76 7.85
C GLN A 18 26.27 4.21 7.76
N PHE A 19 25.48 5.06 7.13
CA PHE A 19 25.50 6.51 7.31
C PHE A 19 24.11 6.97 7.74
N VAL A 20 23.77 6.69 8.99
CA VAL A 20 22.64 7.36 9.63
C VAL A 20 23.21 8.52 10.43
N VAL A 21 23.06 9.71 9.88
CA VAL A 21 23.22 10.96 10.62
C VAL A 21 22.31 10.91 11.84
N ASN A 22 22.88 11.08 13.02
CA ASN A 22 22.18 11.11 14.31
C ASN A 22 21.35 12.40 14.44
N ILE A 23 20.30 12.53 13.63
CA ILE A 23 19.22 13.49 13.88
C ILE A 23 18.16 12.71 14.62
N LYS A 24 17.99 12.97 15.91
CA LYS A 24 16.83 12.49 16.69
C LYS A 24 15.56 13.18 16.15
N ILE A 25 15.07 12.73 15.01
CA ILE A 25 13.74 13.08 14.51
C ILE A 25 12.79 12.08 15.17
N TYR A 26 11.90 12.55 16.01
CA TYR A 26 10.79 11.73 16.50
C TYR A 26 9.80 11.55 15.36
N LEU A 27 9.95 10.47 14.61
CA LEU A 27 9.01 10.06 13.58
C LEU A 27 7.92 9.19 14.23
N VAL A 28 6.69 9.69 14.25
CA VAL A 28 5.51 8.91 14.62
C VAL A 28 4.81 8.49 13.34
N SER A 29 4.64 7.19 13.14
CA SER A 29 3.95 6.64 11.97
C SER A 29 2.65 5.96 12.40
N THR A 30 1.57 6.26 11.70
CA THR A 30 0.26 5.59 11.84
C THR A 30 0.13 4.38 10.91
N VAL A 31 1.09 4.21 10.00
CA VAL A 31 1.22 3.02 9.16
C VAL A 31 2.19 2.05 9.82
N PRO A 32 1.85 0.77 9.97
CA PRO A 32 2.76 -0.24 10.49
C PRO A 32 4.07 -0.29 9.71
N ASN A 33 5.16 -0.59 10.41
CA ASN A 33 6.47 -0.78 9.78
C ASN A 33 6.42 -1.99 8.83
N GLU A 34 7.09 -1.90 7.69
CA GLU A 34 7.26 -3.00 6.73
C GLU A 34 7.76 -4.30 7.40
N ILE A 35 8.53 -4.21 8.46
CA ILE A 35 9.01 -5.37 9.25
C ILE A 35 7.85 -6.24 9.73
N ALA A 36 6.73 -5.64 10.12
CA ALA A 36 5.55 -6.37 10.56
C ALA A 36 4.93 -7.21 9.43
N GLN A 37 5.02 -6.76 8.19
CA GLN A 37 4.56 -7.50 7.01
C GLN A 37 5.45 -8.73 6.76
N TYR A 38 6.78 -8.59 6.89
CA TYR A 38 7.72 -9.71 6.74
C TYR A 38 7.47 -10.78 7.77
N ASP A 39 7.31 -10.39 9.03
CA ASP A 39 6.97 -11.28 10.13
C ASP A 39 5.66 -12.03 9.89
N ALA A 40 4.64 -11.33 9.41
CA ALA A 40 3.35 -11.93 9.10
C ALA A 40 3.45 -12.93 7.97
N LEU A 41 4.19 -12.62 6.89
CA LEU A 41 4.47 -13.54 5.78
C LEU A 41 5.19 -14.79 6.25
N VAL A 42 6.27 -14.65 7.02
CA VAL A 42 7.04 -15.79 7.55
C VAL A 42 6.15 -16.67 8.43
N LYS A 43 5.35 -16.08 9.33
CA LYS A 43 4.41 -16.80 10.19
C LYS A 43 3.36 -17.54 9.38
N LEU A 44 2.80 -16.90 8.35
CA LEU A 44 1.80 -17.50 7.47
C LEU A 44 2.37 -18.75 6.74
N ILE A 45 3.55 -18.59 6.15
CA ILE A 45 4.22 -19.66 5.41
C ILE A 45 4.59 -20.83 6.34
N LYS A 46 5.06 -20.55 7.54
CA LYS A 46 5.34 -21.55 8.57
C LYS A 46 4.09 -22.27 9.05
N HIS A 47 2.99 -21.54 9.22
CA HIS A 47 1.71 -22.11 9.63
C HIS A 47 1.24 -23.20 8.68
N PHE A 48 1.40 -23.00 7.37
CA PHE A 48 1.04 -23.97 6.35
C PHE A 48 2.18 -24.96 6.01
N SER A 49 3.32 -24.88 6.71
CA SER A 49 4.50 -25.71 6.47
C SER A 49 5.02 -25.63 5.03
N TRP A 50 4.87 -24.50 4.37
CA TRP A 50 5.42 -24.27 3.04
C TRP A 50 6.91 -23.98 3.12
N THR A 51 7.71 -24.77 2.45
CA THR A 51 9.18 -24.65 2.48
C THR A 51 9.78 -24.23 1.14
N TRP A 52 8.96 -24.20 0.08
CA TRP A 52 9.39 -23.92 -1.28
C TRP A 52 8.45 -22.93 -1.94
N VAL A 53 8.88 -21.67 -2.10
CA VAL A 53 8.00 -20.54 -2.45
C VAL A 53 8.59 -19.76 -3.60
N GLY A 54 7.77 -19.40 -4.60
CA GLY A 54 8.12 -18.42 -5.63
C GLY A 54 7.91 -16.99 -5.09
N VAL A 55 8.79 -16.07 -5.48
CA VAL A 55 8.71 -14.68 -5.07
C VAL A 55 8.78 -13.77 -6.29
N LEU A 56 7.78 -12.91 -6.41
CA LEU A 56 7.67 -11.85 -7.38
C LEU A 56 7.69 -10.51 -6.64
N VAL A 57 8.56 -9.60 -7.03
CA VAL A 57 8.65 -8.27 -6.41
C VAL A 57 8.69 -7.19 -7.49
N SER A 58 8.24 -5.99 -7.17
CA SER A 58 8.40 -4.84 -8.06
C SER A 58 9.87 -4.54 -8.32
N ASP A 59 10.20 -4.16 -9.55
CA ASP A 59 11.55 -3.77 -9.97
C ASP A 59 11.84 -2.32 -9.57
N ASN A 60 11.87 -2.09 -8.24
CA ASN A 60 12.18 -0.81 -7.62
C ASN A 60 12.89 -1.02 -6.27
N GLU A 61 13.23 0.06 -5.59
CA GLU A 61 13.94 0.02 -4.30
C GLU A 61 13.13 -0.74 -3.22
N SER A 62 11.82 -0.57 -3.17
CA SER A 62 10.93 -1.27 -2.22
C SER A 62 10.95 -2.79 -2.45
N GLY A 63 10.82 -3.23 -3.71
CA GLY A 63 10.88 -4.64 -4.06
C GLY A 63 12.25 -5.26 -3.81
N LEU A 64 13.33 -4.54 -4.10
CA LEU A 64 14.69 -4.99 -3.80
C LEU A 64 14.88 -5.18 -2.28
N LYS A 65 14.48 -4.21 -1.48
CA LYS A 65 14.53 -4.28 -0.01
C LYS A 65 13.73 -5.45 0.52
N MET A 66 12.50 -5.63 0.01
CA MET A 66 11.63 -6.76 0.38
C MET A 66 12.27 -8.10 0.06
N SER A 67 12.83 -8.26 -1.14
CA SER A 67 13.49 -9.50 -1.55
C SER A 67 14.66 -9.87 -0.64
N GLN A 68 15.49 -8.90 -0.28
CA GLN A 68 16.64 -9.10 0.62
C GLN A 68 16.19 -9.49 2.05
N MET A 69 15.16 -8.82 2.58
CA MET A 69 14.62 -9.12 3.90
C MET A 69 13.98 -10.50 3.94
N LEU A 70 13.14 -10.84 2.95
CA LEU A 70 12.54 -12.18 2.85
C LEU A 70 13.60 -13.28 2.70
N GLN A 71 14.63 -13.04 1.91
CA GLN A 71 15.70 -14.00 1.71
C GLN A 71 16.41 -14.32 3.02
N LYS A 72 16.69 -13.31 3.84
CA LYS A 72 17.28 -13.46 5.17
C LYS A 72 16.35 -14.23 6.11
N GLU A 73 15.11 -13.79 6.23
CA GLU A 73 14.14 -14.37 7.18
C GLU A 73 13.77 -15.81 6.79
N PHE A 74 13.63 -16.10 5.50
CA PHE A 74 13.33 -17.43 5.00
C PHE A 74 14.49 -18.40 5.25
N ALA A 75 15.73 -17.95 5.03
CA ALA A 75 16.92 -18.75 5.33
C ALA A 75 16.99 -19.15 6.81
N LEU A 76 16.66 -18.21 7.73
CA LEU A 76 16.63 -18.47 9.18
C LEU A 76 15.51 -19.45 9.58
N ASN A 77 14.46 -19.54 8.79
CA ASN A 77 13.29 -20.38 9.09
C ASN A 77 13.20 -21.65 8.22
N GLY A 78 14.25 -22.00 7.46
CA GLY A 78 14.28 -23.20 6.62
C GLY A 78 13.36 -23.15 5.40
N ILE A 79 12.97 -21.95 4.97
CA ILE A 79 12.17 -21.68 3.78
C ILE A 79 13.10 -21.29 2.65
N CYS A 80 12.87 -21.78 1.44
CA CYS A 80 13.73 -21.52 0.29
C CYS A 80 12.95 -20.84 -0.83
N PHE A 81 13.62 -19.95 -1.55
CA PHE A 81 13.09 -19.41 -2.79
C PHE A 81 13.19 -20.44 -3.90
N ALA A 82 12.08 -20.75 -4.51
CA ALA A 82 12.03 -21.53 -5.74
C ALA A 82 12.55 -20.70 -6.92
N PHE A 83 12.12 -19.44 -6.95
CA PHE A 83 12.61 -18.39 -7.83
C PHE A 83 12.41 -17.02 -7.17
N LEU A 84 13.14 -16.03 -7.64
CA LEU A 84 12.94 -14.61 -7.39
C LEU A 84 12.91 -13.88 -8.74
N GLU A 85 11.77 -13.26 -9.07
CA GLU A 85 11.61 -12.48 -10.28
C GLU A 85 11.21 -11.05 -9.94
N PHE A 86 11.80 -10.12 -10.69
CA PHE A 86 11.46 -8.70 -10.60
C PHE A 86 10.45 -8.36 -11.71
N ILE A 87 9.33 -7.76 -11.30
CA ILE A 87 8.27 -7.32 -12.21
C ILE A 87 8.61 -5.89 -12.63
N PRO A 88 8.85 -5.63 -13.93
CA PRO A 88 9.14 -4.29 -14.40
C PRO A 88 7.86 -3.42 -14.41
N TYR A 89 8.05 -2.11 -14.47
CA TYR A 89 6.97 -1.21 -14.82
C TYR A 89 6.43 -1.55 -16.22
N ARG A 90 5.13 -1.32 -16.47
CA ARG A 90 4.44 -1.75 -17.69
C ARG A 90 5.18 -1.36 -18.98
N ASP A 91 5.65 -0.12 -19.06
CA ASP A 91 6.31 0.39 -20.26
C ASP A 91 7.72 -0.18 -20.48
N ALA A 92 8.31 -0.81 -19.45
CA ALA A 92 9.61 -1.48 -19.49
C ALA A 92 9.49 -3.01 -19.71
N LEU A 93 8.26 -3.53 -19.87
CA LEU A 93 8.02 -4.95 -20.06
C LEU A 93 8.32 -5.34 -21.52
N ASP A 94 9.40 -6.09 -21.73
CA ASP A 94 9.70 -6.73 -22.99
C ASP A 94 9.21 -8.19 -23.05
N ASP A 95 9.18 -8.77 -24.24
CA ASP A 95 8.74 -10.15 -24.44
C ASP A 95 9.65 -11.16 -23.76
N THR A 96 10.93 -10.90 -23.65
CA THR A 96 11.91 -11.76 -23.00
C THR A 96 11.62 -11.87 -21.52
N LYS A 97 11.43 -10.72 -20.85
CA LYS A 97 11.11 -10.66 -19.42
C LYS A 97 9.73 -11.26 -19.10
N LYS A 98 8.75 -10.99 -19.96
CA LYS A 98 7.43 -11.59 -19.87
C LYS A 98 7.51 -13.11 -19.89
N LEU A 99 8.19 -13.70 -20.90
CA LEU A 99 8.35 -15.14 -21.02
C LEU A 99 9.16 -15.74 -19.88
N GLN A 100 10.14 -15.03 -19.34
CA GLN A 100 10.88 -15.45 -18.16
C GLN A 100 9.96 -15.61 -16.95
N ILE A 101 9.15 -14.60 -16.63
CA ILE A 101 8.19 -14.63 -15.53
C ILE A 101 7.21 -15.79 -15.73
N VAL A 102 6.63 -15.92 -16.93
CA VAL A 102 5.68 -17.02 -17.24
C VAL A 102 6.32 -18.39 -17.03
N ARG A 103 7.57 -18.60 -17.49
CA ARG A 103 8.29 -19.87 -17.29
C ARG A 103 8.51 -20.19 -15.80
N SER A 104 8.91 -19.18 -15.01
CA SER A 104 9.11 -19.35 -13.56
C SER A 104 7.79 -19.72 -12.88
N LEU A 105 6.69 -19.10 -13.25
CA LEU A 105 5.35 -19.35 -12.72
C LEU A 105 4.76 -20.70 -13.17
N SER A 106 5.04 -21.12 -14.39
CA SER A 106 4.49 -22.37 -14.96
C SER A 106 5.14 -23.62 -14.39
N ASN A 107 6.17 -23.50 -13.56
CA ASN A 107 6.81 -24.64 -12.93
C ASN A 107 5.83 -25.35 -11.96
N SER A 108 5.50 -26.60 -12.26
CA SER A 108 4.53 -27.39 -11.49
C SER A 108 4.98 -27.73 -10.06
N ALA A 109 6.27 -27.68 -9.79
CA ALA A 109 6.81 -27.94 -8.45
C ALA A 109 6.58 -26.81 -7.45
N ILE A 110 6.09 -25.66 -7.92
CA ILE A 110 5.89 -24.45 -7.11
C ILE A 110 4.39 -24.18 -6.99
N ASN A 111 3.85 -24.32 -5.79
CA ASN A 111 2.42 -24.12 -5.54
C ASN A 111 2.12 -22.78 -4.86
N VAL A 112 3.09 -22.19 -4.17
CA VAL A 112 2.91 -20.96 -3.39
C VAL A 112 3.75 -19.84 -3.98
N ILE A 113 3.11 -18.72 -4.25
CA ILE A 113 3.74 -17.55 -4.87
C ILE A 113 3.41 -16.31 -4.05
N ILE A 114 4.44 -15.56 -3.69
CA ILE A 114 4.32 -14.26 -3.05
C ILE A 114 4.47 -13.20 -4.13
N ALA A 115 3.51 -12.30 -4.23
CA ALA A 115 3.57 -11.10 -5.07
C ALA A 115 3.60 -9.86 -4.19
N TYR A 116 4.68 -9.09 -4.28
CA TYR A 116 4.90 -7.87 -3.50
C TYR A 116 5.26 -6.71 -4.42
N GLY A 117 4.54 -5.62 -4.31
CA GLY A 117 4.84 -4.41 -5.06
C GLY A 117 3.70 -3.43 -5.08
N ASP A 118 4.00 -2.24 -5.61
CA ASP A 118 3.05 -1.19 -5.83
C ASP A 118 2.06 -1.54 -6.94
N ARG A 119 0.93 -0.84 -6.96
CA ARG A 119 -0.17 -1.05 -7.91
C ARG A 119 0.30 -1.17 -9.37
N ASP A 120 1.13 -0.25 -9.84
CA ASP A 120 1.54 -0.19 -11.25
C ASP A 120 2.33 -1.42 -11.71
N TYR A 121 3.19 -1.93 -10.85
CA TYR A 121 3.94 -3.17 -11.10
C TYR A 121 3.04 -4.39 -11.03
N MET A 122 2.09 -4.40 -10.09
CA MET A 122 1.16 -5.52 -9.96
C MET A 122 0.14 -5.55 -11.09
N LEU A 123 -0.22 -4.41 -11.67
CA LEU A 123 -0.99 -4.35 -12.92
C LEU A 123 -0.22 -5.00 -14.09
N THR A 124 1.09 -4.82 -14.16
CA THR A 124 1.93 -5.53 -15.15
C THR A 124 1.83 -7.04 -14.96
N LEU A 125 1.93 -7.52 -13.73
CA LEU A 125 1.75 -8.95 -13.41
C LEU A 125 0.36 -9.43 -13.80
N HIS A 126 -0.67 -8.65 -13.49
CA HIS A 126 -2.05 -8.98 -13.86
C HIS A 126 -2.21 -9.13 -15.39
N LEU A 127 -1.65 -8.21 -16.17
CA LEU A 127 -1.67 -8.29 -17.64
C LEU A 127 -0.93 -9.52 -18.16
N ILE A 128 0.20 -9.89 -17.55
CA ILE A 128 0.92 -11.12 -17.91
C ILE A 128 0.04 -12.35 -17.66
N LEU A 129 -0.59 -12.42 -16.49
CA LEU A 129 -1.44 -13.56 -16.11
C LEU A 129 -2.75 -13.61 -16.91
N TYR A 130 -3.25 -12.46 -17.36
CA TYR A 130 -4.38 -12.40 -18.28
C TYR A 130 -4.04 -13.00 -19.65
N MET A 131 -2.85 -12.69 -20.17
CA MET A 131 -2.37 -13.25 -21.44
C MET A 131 -1.96 -14.73 -21.33
N PHE A 132 -1.42 -15.12 -20.20
CA PHE A 132 -0.93 -16.48 -19.91
C PHE A 132 -1.54 -16.98 -18.59
N PRO A 133 -2.79 -17.46 -18.62
CA PRO A 133 -3.48 -17.90 -17.43
C PRO A 133 -2.73 -19.04 -16.74
N ILE A 134 -2.46 -18.88 -15.46
CA ILE A 134 -1.79 -19.87 -14.61
C ILE A 134 -2.74 -20.23 -13.48
N SER A 135 -3.10 -21.50 -13.41
CA SER A 135 -3.98 -22.07 -12.41
C SER A 135 -3.22 -22.82 -11.32
N GLU A 136 -3.94 -23.24 -10.30
CA GLU A 136 -3.45 -24.15 -9.24
C GLU A 136 -2.30 -23.57 -8.39
N LYS A 137 -2.24 -22.24 -8.25
CA LYS A 137 -1.29 -21.56 -7.39
C LYS A 137 -2.00 -20.89 -6.21
N VAL A 138 -1.36 -20.96 -5.06
CA VAL A 138 -1.74 -20.15 -3.89
C VAL A 138 -0.99 -18.84 -3.97
N TRP A 139 -1.70 -17.76 -4.16
CA TRP A 139 -1.14 -16.43 -4.20
C TRP A 139 -1.18 -15.79 -2.81
N ILE A 140 -0.07 -15.19 -2.42
CA ILE A 140 0.02 -14.34 -1.23
C ILE A 140 0.40 -12.94 -1.72
N ILE A 141 -0.48 -11.98 -1.54
CA ILE A 141 -0.33 -10.61 -2.04
C ILE A 141 -0.08 -9.62 -0.91
N SER A 142 0.73 -8.61 -1.19
CA SER A 142 1.09 -7.60 -0.20
C SER A 142 0.01 -6.53 -0.03
N SER A 143 0.07 -5.85 1.11
CA SER A 143 -0.81 -4.72 1.42
C SER A 143 -0.58 -3.49 0.54
N GLN A 144 0.56 -3.39 -0.12
CA GLN A 144 0.86 -2.25 -1.02
C GLN A 144 0.07 -2.33 -2.32
N TRP A 145 -0.38 -3.52 -2.68
CA TRP A 145 -1.26 -3.68 -3.79
C TRP A 145 -2.71 -3.59 -3.32
N ASP A 146 -3.32 -2.47 -3.60
CA ASP A 146 -4.74 -2.27 -3.38
C ASP A 146 -5.53 -3.00 -4.46
N VAL A 147 -5.85 -4.26 -4.19
CA VAL A 147 -6.62 -5.11 -5.12
C VAL A 147 -8.03 -4.56 -5.33
N ALA A 148 -8.52 -3.78 -4.37
CA ALA A 148 -9.87 -3.20 -4.43
C ALA A 148 -9.95 -2.02 -5.41
N SER A 149 -8.84 -1.36 -5.71
CA SER A 149 -8.79 -0.27 -6.70
C SER A 149 -8.85 -0.82 -8.14
N GLY A 150 -9.92 -1.55 -8.41
CA GLY A 150 -10.10 -2.32 -9.64
C GLY A 150 -10.64 -1.54 -10.83
N PHE A 151 -10.63 -0.20 -10.80
CA PHE A 151 -11.20 0.58 -11.92
C PHE A 151 -10.53 0.27 -13.26
N ASP A 152 -9.23 0.10 -13.27
CA ASP A 152 -8.48 -0.28 -14.47
C ASP A 152 -8.74 -1.73 -14.92
N LEU A 153 -9.32 -2.56 -14.02
CA LEU A 153 -9.56 -3.99 -14.26
C LEU A 153 -11.00 -4.31 -14.67
N LEU A 154 -11.90 -3.31 -14.72
CA LEU A 154 -13.31 -3.49 -15.10
C LEU A 154 -13.50 -4.14 -16.49
N PHE A 155 -12.50 -4.02 -17.36
CA PHE A 155 -12.51 -4.64 -18.68
C PHE A 155 -11.95 -6.06 -18.71
N LEU A 156 -11.30 -6.50 -17.62
CA LEU A 156 -10.69 -7.83 -17.54
C LEU A 156 -11.65 -8.78 -16.81
N ARG A 157 -12.32 -9.65 -17.55
CA ARG A 157 -13.26 -10.64 -17.00
C ARG A 157 -12.61 -11.74 -16.15
N PHE A 158 -11.29 -11.84 -16.16
CA PHE A 158 -10.52 -12.85 -15.45
C PHE A 158 -9.70 -12.21 -14.37
N ASP A 159 -9.97 -12.59 -13.13
CA ASP A 159 -9.15 -12.22 -11.98
C ASP A 159 -8.24 -13.39 -11.60
N PRO A 160 -6.95 -13.34 -11.97
CA PRO A 160 -5.99 -14.39 -11.66
C PRO A 160 -5.72 -14.56 -10.17
N PHE A 161 -6.11 -13.58 -9.36
CA PHE A 161 -5.87 -13.56 -7.92
C PHE A 161 -7.11 -13.91 -7.09
N ASN A 162 -8.18 -14.34 -7.73
CA ASN A 162 -9.37 -14.79 -7.00
C ASN A 162 -9.00 -15.99 -6.09
N GLY A 163 -9.31 -15.87 -4.79
CA GLY A 163 -8.94 -16.87 -3.80
C GLY A 163 -7.53 -16.71 -3.20
N SER A 164 -6.81 -15.61 -3.52
CA SER A 164 -5.51 -15.33 -2.91
C SER A 164 -5.63 -14.89 -1.44
N LEU A 165 -4.53 -15.07 -0.70
CA LEU A 165 -4.36 -14.54 0.64
C LEU A 165 -3.73 -13.14 0.55
N ALA A 166 -4.40 -12.15 1.11
CA ALA A 166 -3.90 -10.78 1.14
C ALA A 166 -3.51 -10.37 2.56
N LEU A 167 -2.30 -9.83 2.71
CA LEU A 167 -1.92 -9.09 3.92
C LEU A 167 -2.35 -7.65 3.72
N THR A 168 -3.29 -7.18 4.50
CA THR A 168 -3.81 -5.82 4.41
C THR A 168 -3.50 -5.01 5.66
N LEU A 169 -3.45 -3.70 5.52
CA LEU A 169 -3.41 -2.80 6.66
C LEU A 169 -4.79 -2.82 7.34
N HIS A 170 -4.78 -2.71 8.66
CA HIS A 170 -6.04 -2.54 9.38
C HIS A 170 -6.69 -1.22 8.98
N ALA A 171 -7.90 -1.31 8.48
CA ALA A 171 -8.73 -0.16 8.16
C ALA A 171 -10.11 -0.33 8.83
N SER A 172 -10.63 0.77 9.37
CA SER A 172 -11.99 0.85 9.89
C SER A 172 -12.76 1.94 9.14
N SER A 173 -14.07 1.93 9.26
CA SER A 173 -14.89 3.01 8.72
C SER A 173 -14.48 4.35 9.33
N ILE A 174 -14.30 5.35 8.49
CA ILE A 174 -14.02 6.73 8.93
C ILE A 174 -15.36 7.40 9.25
N PRO A 175 -15.60 7.83 10.51
CA PRO A 175 -16.86 8.42 10.91
C PRO A 175 -17.20 9.66 10.06
N GLY A 176 -18.44 9.71 9.53
CA GLY A 176 -18.93 10.81 8.70
C GLY A 176 -18.33 10.94 7.31
N PHE A 177 -17.35 10.10 6.94
CA PHE A 177 -16.66 10.19 5.66
C PHE A 177 -17.58 9.90 4.47
N GLN A 178 -18.43 8.90 4.60
CA GLN A 178 -19.44 8.59 3.59
C GLN A 178 -20.35 9.78 3.32
N GLU A 179 -20.93 10.35 4.37
CA GLU A 179 -21.82 11.51 4.27
C GLU A 179 -21.09 12.72 3.68
N PHE A 180 -19.84 12.93 4.09
CA PHE A 180 -19.00 13.98 3.54
C PHE A 180 -18.80 13.80 2.02
N LEU A 181 -18.45 12.60 1.56
CA LEU A 181 -18.18 12.33 0.14
C LEU A 181 -19.43 12.46 -0.74
N LEU A 182 -20.56 11.89 -0.29
CA LEU A 182 -21.80 11.87 -1.07
C LEU A 182 -22.32 13.26 -1.45
N ASN A 183 -21.98 14.26 -0.64
CA ASN A 183 -22.42 15.64 -0.82
C ASN A 183 -21.40 16.53 -1.54
N LYS A 184 -20.29 15.98 -2.05
CA LYS A 184 -19.24 16.75 -2.71
C LYS A 184 -19.37 16.70 -4.23
N THR A 185 -19.10 17.86 -4.83
CA THR A 185 -19.05 18.04 -6.28
C THR A 185 -17.84 18.89 -6.66
N PRO A 186 -17.39 18.86 -7.92
CA PRO A 186 -16.32 19.74 -8.39
C PRO A 186 -16.62 21.24 -8.20
N ASN A 187 -17.88 21.63 -8.08
CA ASN A 187 -18.25 23.02 -7.79
C ASN A 187 -17.88 23.48 -6.38
N ASP A 188 -17.86 22.55 -5.40
CA ASP A 188 -17.47 22.87 -4.02
C ASP A 188 -15.98 23.15 -3.93
N PHE A 189 -15.19 22.64 -4.88
CA PHE A 189 -13.74 22.75 -4.94
C PHE A 189 -13.25 23.10 -6.35
N PRO A 190 -13.53 24.31 -6.85
CA PRO A 190 -13.39 24.66 -8.28
C PRO A 190 -11.95 24.66 -8.81
N ASN A 191 -10.95 24.56 -7.95
CA ASN A 191 -9.53 24.51 -8.31
C ASN A 191 -8.84 23.22 -7.86
N ASP A 192 -9.60 22.24 -7.41
CA ASP A 192 -9.07 20.95 -6.98
C ASP A 192 -8.99 19.99 -8.17
N ILE A 193 -7.77 19.78 -8.65
CA ILE A 193 -7.48 18.87 -9.77
C ILE A 193 -7.81 17.41 -9.45
N PHE A 194 -7.78 17.02 -8.17
CA PHE A 194 -8.06 15.63 -7.79
C PHE A 194 -9.54 15.31 -7.87
N ILE A 195 -10.41 16.26 -7.49
CA ILE A 195 -11.85 16.04 -7.59
C ILE A 195 -12.30 16.05 -9.06
N GLU A 196 -11.68 16.87 -9.90
CA GLU A 196 -11.94 16.89 -11.35
C GLU A 196 -11.48 15.55 -11.99
N ALA A 197 -10.31 15.04 -11.60
CA ALA A 197 -9.81 13.75 -12.07
C ALA A 197 -10.71 12.59 -11.62
N ALA A 198 -11.18 12.60 -10.37
CA ALA A 198 -12.12 11.60 -9.87
C ALA A 198 -13.45 11.61 -10.66
N TRP A 199 -13.95 12.80 -11.01
CA TRP A 199 -15.17 12.91 -11.83
C TRP A 199 -14.98 12.37 -13.24
N LEU A 200 -13.82 12.66 -13.86
CA LEU A 200 -13.48 12.10 -15.16
C LEU A 200 -13.44 10.57 -15.11
N GLU A 201 -12.84 10.00 -14.07
CA GLU A 201 -12.74 8.55 -13.91
C GLU A 201 -14.09 7.89 -13.65
N LEU A 202 -14.94 8.49 -12.81
CA LEU A 202 -16.22 7.92 -12.41
C LEU A 202 -17.33 8.06 -13.47
N TYR A 203 -17.35 9.19 -14.18
CA TYR A 203 -18.44 9.54 -15.09
C TYR A 203 -18.01 9.67 -16.54
N LEU A 204 -16.71 9.51 -16.84
CA LEU A 204 -16.12 9.68 -18.16
C LEU A 204 -16.45 11.03 -18.80
N CYS A 205 -16.56 12.08 -17.97
CA CYS A 205 -16.85 13.42 -18.42
C CYS A 205 -15.87 14.45 -17.81
N LEU A 206 -15.69 15.58 -18.50
CA LEU A 206 -14.85 16.69 -18.10
C LEU A 206 -15.71 17.82 -17.51
N TRP A 207 -15.36 18.27 -16.30
CA TRP A 207 -16.09 19.35 -15.63
C TRP A 207 -15.89 20.70 -16.31
N LYS A 208 -14.64 21.00 -16.68
CA LYS A 208 -14.24 22.24 -17.37
C LYS A 208 -13.79 21.94 -18.78
N THR A 209 -14.70 21.88 -19.72
CA THR A 209 -14.40 21.70 -21.15
C THR A 209 -15.33 22.50 -22.03
N ASN A 210 -14.82 22.92 -23.18
CA ASN A 210 -15.63 23.51 -24.24
C ASN A 210 -16.19 22.47 -25.22
N ALA A 211 -15.75 21.20 -25.08
CA ALA A 211 -16.26 20.09 -25.90
C ALA A 211 -17.62 19.63 -25.36
N THR A 212 -18.65 19.75 -26.16
CA THR A 212 -20.04 19.43 -25.75
C THR A 212 -20.23 17.96 -25.41
N ASP A 213 -19.56 17.07 -26.15
CA ASP A 213 -19.77 15.63 -26.08
C ASP A 213 -19.10 14.96 -24.87
N LEU A 214 -18.14 15.66 -24.23
CA LEU A 214 -17.42 15.17 -23.06
C LEU A 214 -17.72 15.97 -21.80
N LYS A 215 -18.61 16.95 -21.87
CA LYS A 215 -18.92 17.81 -20.73
C LYS A 215 -19.86 17.12 -19.75
N CYS A 216 -19.56 17.20 -18.47
CA CYS A 216 -20.46 16.74 -17.41
C CYS A 216 -21.77 17.52 -17.46
N THR A 217 -22.89 16.89 -17.15
CA THR A 217 -24.24 17.48 -17.14
C THR A 217 -24.47 18.38 -15.93
N GLY A 218 -23.69 18.17 -14.88
CA GLY A 218 -23.84 18.84 -13.58
C GLY A 218 -24.85 18.17 -12.65
N THR A 219 -25.41 17.03 -13.09
CA THR A 219 -26.38 16.24 -12.30
C THR A 219 -25.76 14.96 -11.74
N GLU A 220 -24.48 14.72 -12.04
CA GLU A 220 -23.72 13.58 -11.54
C GLU A 220 -23.60 13.65 -10.03
N GLN A 221 -23.97 12.57 -9.36
CA GLN A 221 -23.90 12.45 -7.91
C GLN A 221 -23.13 11.20 -7.50
N LEU A 222 -22.19 11.32 -6.58
CA LEU A 222 -21.41 10.20 -6.04
C LEU A 222 -22.28 9.10 -5.46
N GLN A 223 -23.50 9.40 -5.05
CA GLN A 223 -24.42 8.42 -4.50
C GLN A 223 -24.72 7.27 -5.45
N SER A 224 -24.78 7.52 -6.76
CA SER A 224 -25.02 6.47 -7.77
C SER A 224 -23.80 5.55 -8.00
N GLN A 225 -22.61 6.05 -7.70
CA GLN A 225 -21.33 5.33 -7.90
C GLN A 225 -20.64 4.98 -6.57
N TYR A 226 -21.33 5.22 -5.46
CA TYR A 226 -20.73 5.13 -4.14
C TYR A 226 -20.08 3.78 -3.84
N GLU A 227 -20.72 2.67 -4.19
CA GLU A 227 -20.17 1.34 -3.94
C GLU A 227 -18.88 1.07 -4.73
N HIS A 228 -18.77 1.62 -5.93
CA HIS A 228 -17.55 1.54 -6.73
C HIS A 228 -16.46 2.43 -6.13
N PHE A 229 -16.79 3.68 -5.83
CA PHE A 229 -15.86 4.65 -5.27
C PHE A 229 -15.37 4.25 -3.87
N TYR A 230 -16.27 3.70 -3.01
CA TYR A 230 -15.89 3.29 -1.65
C TYR A 230 -14.96 2.07 -1.65
N ARG A 231 -15.09 1.17 -2.61
CA ARG A 231 -14.15 0.05 -2.80
C ARG A 231 -12.75 0.52 -3.20
N ASP A 232 -12.67 1.67 -3.85
CA ASP A 232 -11.41 2.22 -4.37
C ASP A 232 -10.71 3.19 -3.40
N ILE A 233 -11.29 3.41 -2.21
CA ILE A 233 -10.63 4.20 -1.17
C ILE A 233 -9.39 3.45 -0.69
N SER A 234 -8.24 4.12 -0.85
CA SER A 234 -6.95 3.58 -0.44
C SER A 234 -6.96 3.07 1.00
N ILE A 235 -6.37 1.91 1.21
CA ILE A 235 -6.13 1.32 2.54
C ILE A 235 -5.39 2.28 3.49
N TYR A 236 -4.68 3.28 2.95
CA TYR A 236 -3.98 4.30 3.74
C TYR A 236 -4.88 5.41 4.25
N SER A 237 -6.11 5.57 3.71
CA SER A 237 -7.02 6.66 4.09
C SER A 237 -7.33 6.67 5.59
N TYR A 238 -7.56 5.50 6.17
CA TYR A 238 -7.78 5.38 7.61
C TYR A 238 -6.54 5.75 8.44
N SER A 239 -5.35 5.40 7.95
CA SER A 239 -4.09 5.78 8.60
C SER A 239 -3.84 7.28 8.55
N ILE A 240 -4.19 7.94 7.43
CA ILE A 240 -4.10 9.40 7.27
C ILE A 240 -5.08 10.09 8.23
N TYR A 241 -6.33 9.62 8.29
CA TYR A 241 -7.33 10.09 9.25
C TYR A 241 -6.80 10.04 10.68
N ASN A 242 -6.28 8.89 11.10
CA ASN A 242 -5.70 8.71 12.43
C ASN A 242 -4.49 9.62 12.68
N ALA A 243 -3.64 9.84 11.68
CA ALA A 243 -2.49 10.75 11.80
C ALA A 243 -2.93 12.18 12.09
N VAL A 244 -3.94 12.68 11.35
CA VAL A 244 -4.49 14.04 11.53
C VAL A 244 -5.10 14.20 12.91
N TYR A 245 -5.92 13.23 13.34
CA TYR A 245 -6.54 13.28 14.67
C TYR A 245 -5.51 13.19 15.79
N THR A 246 -4.53 12.29 15.69
CA THR A 246 -3.45 12.17 16.68
C THR A 246 -2.66 13.48 16.82
N LEU A 247 -2.36 14.13 15.70
CA LEU A 247 -1.68 15.42 15.72
C LEU A 247 -2.56 16.52 16.34
N SER A 248 -3.85 16.55 15.99
CA SER A 248 -4.81 17.50 16.55
C SER A 248 -4.92 17.35 18.07
N ASP A 249 -5.05 16.12 18.57
CA ASP A 249 -5.14 15.83 20.00
C ASP A 249 -3.86 16.21 20.74
N ALA A 250 -2.71 15.94 20.15
CA ALA A 250 -1.42 16.33 20.73
C ALA A 250 -1.28 17.84 20.83
N LEU A 251 -1.66 18.59 19.79
CA LEU A 251 -1.64 20.05 19.79
C LEU A 251 -2.63 20.63 20.81
N HIS A 252 -3.83 20.08 20.88
CA HIS A 252 -4.83 20.47 21.87
C HIS A 252 -4.32 20.26 23.30
N TYR A 253 -3.72 19.10 23.57
CA TYR A 253 -3.11 18.82 24.90
C TYR A 253 -2.02 19.82 25.25
N LEU A 254 -1.14 20.17 24.29
CA LEU A 254 -0.10 21.17 24.49
C LEU A 254 -0.68 22.57 24.79
N GLN A 255 -1.78 22.94 24.12
CA GLN A 255 -2.47 24.21 24.39
C GLN A 255 -3.05 24.24 25.80
N LEU A 256 -3.71 23.14 26.23
CA LEU A 256 -4.23 23.03 27.60
C LEU A 256 -3.14 23.11 28.65
N GLN A 257 -1.99 22.47 28.42
CA GLN A 257 -0.86 22.56 29.35
C GLN A 257 -0.34 24.02 29.46
N LYS A 258 -0.15 24.71 28.33
CA LYS A 258 0.29 26.11 28.33
C LYS A 258 -0.69 27.02 29.06
N SER A 259 -1.98 26.83 28.86
CA SER A 259 -3.02 27.61 29.56
C SER A 259 -2.95 27.39 31.08
N ARG A 260 -2.82 26.14 31.53
CA ARG A 260 -2.67 25.81 32.97
C ARG A 260 -1.41 26.43 33.59
N GLU A 261 -0.28 26.43 32.87
CA GLU A 261 0.95 27.04 33.32
C GLU A 261 0.83 28.57 33.44
N GLN A 262 0.13 29.23 32.52
CA GLN A 262 -0.15 30.65 32.56
C GLN A 262 -1.06 31.02 33.74
N ASP A 263 -2.13 30.24 33.97
CA ASP A 263 -3.03 30.44 35.10
C ASP A 263 -2.31 30.27 36.43
N PHE A 264 -1.41 29.28 36.54
CA PHE A 264 -0.60 29.06 37.73
C PHE A 264 0.39 30.23 37.97
N LYS A 265 1.01 30.77 36.92
CA LYS A 265 1.90 31.96 37.04
C LYS A 265 1.11 33.20 37.44
N ASN A 266 -0.06 33.41 36.88
CA ASN A 266 -0.92 34.54 37.19
C ASN A 266 -1.44 34.46 38.64
N THR A 267 -1.78 33.28 39.14
CA THR A 267 -2.21 33.05 40.51
C THR A 267 -1.07 33.33 41.51
N LYS A 268 0.14 32.87 41.18
CA LYS A 268 1.33 33.17 42.01
C LYS A 268 1.70 34.65 42.06
N SER A 269 1.55 35.40 40.96
CA SER A 269 1.81 36.81 40.92
C SER A 269 0.78 37.60 41.76
N LYS A 270 -0.53 37.26 41.65
CA LYS A 270 -1.58 37.85 42.49
C LYS A 270 -1.39 37.59 43.99
N GLN A 271 -0.96 36.40 44.38
CA GLN A 271 -0.64 36.09 45.79
C GLN A 271 0.52 36.93 46.31
N LYS A 272 1.55 37.19 45.48
CA LYS A 272 2.68 38.05 45.89
C LYS A 272 2.31 39.50 46.07
N GLU A 273 1.28 40.01 45.37
CA GLU A 273 0.78 41.39 45.53
C GLU A 273 -0.08 41.57 46.80
N ILE A 274 -0.76 40.51 47.25
CA ILE A 274 -1.58 40.55 48.50
C ILE A 274 -0.75 40.52 49.77
N TYR A 275 0.51 40.06 49.72
CA TYR A 275 1.43 39.96 50.84
C TYR A 275 2.52 41.06 50.86
N LYS A 276 2.40 42.12 50.02
CA LYS A 276 3.13 43.36 50.10
C LYS A 276 2.27 44.46 50.71
#